data_83f5cc9ad1ae80910cdbd7becfc882ea
#
_entry.id   83f5cc9ad1ae80910cdbd7becfc882ea
#
_cell.length_a   1.000
_cell.length_b   1.000
_cell.length_c   1.000
_cell.angle_alpha   90.00
_cell.angle_beta   90.00
_cell.angle_gamma   90.00
#
_symmetry.space_group_name_H-M   'P 1'
#
loop_
_entity.id
_entity.type
_entity.pdbx_description
1 polymer ?
#
loop_
_entity_poly.entity_id
_entity_poly.type
_entity_poly.pdbx_seq_one_letter_code
_entity_poly.pdbx_strand_id
1 'polypeptide(L)'
;MKRRSFLKTAAALLPTAGMQAFALNQDPASSASNAVHLVTAGQDRLGEVHSRGYSTILFKVLPHETNGGLFVIEHAGLVKGGPPLHMHLHQEEWFYVMEGEVLFQIGDGRKQLRAGDSVLGPRGVPHTFSSVGEKPGRLLIAFNPAGKMEEFLRATAIPNPPVQDAAFFRRYEMELIGPPLFANS
;
A
#
# COMPACT_ATOMS: atom_id res chain seq x y z
N MET A 1 36.67 -68.76 24.67
CA MET A 1 37.34 -67.77 25.52
C MET A 1 36.41 -66.63 25.83
N LYS A 2 36.02 -66.52 27.11
CA LYS A 2 35.06 -65.55 27.60
C LYS A 2 35.76 -64.24 28.04
N ARG A 3 35.42 -63.10 27.56
CA ARG A 3 35.86 -61.83 28.14
C ARG A 3 34.65 -61.09 28.74
N ARG A 4 34.68 -60.92 30.07
CA ARG A 4 33.73 -60.18 30.87
C ARG A 4 34.09 -58.71 30.79
N SER A 5 33.11 -57.86 30.47
CA SER A 5 33.24 -56.42 30.55
C SER A 5 32.62 -55.90 31.87
N PHE A 6 33.41 -55.15 32.61
CA PHE A 6 33.00 -54.47 33.83
C PHE A 6 32.31 -53.21 33.51
N LEU A 7 31.03 -53.05 33.94
CA LEU A 7 30.33 -51.79 33.98
C LEU A 7 30.74 -51.02 35.25
N LYS A 8 31.34 -49.86 35.06
CA LYS A 8 31.53 -48.89 36.13
C LYS A 8 30.41 -47.84 36.02
N THR A 9 29.52 -47.84 37.01
CA THR A 9 28.47 -46.88 37.22
C THR A 9 29.12 -45.61 37.78
N ALA A 10 29.11 -44.52 37.03
CA ALA A 10 29.41 -43.18 37.53
C ALA A 10 28.09 -42.40 37.65
N ALA A 11 27.71 -42.15 38.90
CA ALA A 11 26.60 -41.26 39.17
C ALA A 11 27.06 -39.81 39.01
N ALA A 12 26.58 -39.12 37.98
CA ALA A 12 26.78 -37.70 37.81
C ALA A 12 25.56 -36.94 38.38
N LEU A 13 25.82 -36.16 39.41
CA LEU A 13 24.90 -35.17 39.96
C LEU A 13 24.75 -34.04 38.93
N LEU A 14 23.57 -33.91 38.34
CA LEU A 14 23.21 -32.77 37.51
C LEU A 14 22.72 -31.62 38.40
N PRO A 15 23.22 -30.38 38.20
CA PRO A 15 22.63 -29.21 38.87
C PRO A 15 21.28 -28.91 38.24
N THR A 16 20.27 -28.78 39.07
CA THR A 16 18.95 -28.26 38.69
C THR A 16 19.09 -26.78 38.34
N ALA A 17 19.34 -26.44 37.05
CA ALA A 17 19.17 -25.10 36.55
C ALA A 17 17.69 -24.86 36.41
N GLY A 18 17.19 -23.90 37.16
CA GLY A 18 15.80 -23.44 37.08
C GLY A 18 15.51 -22.94 35.65
N MET A 19 14.65 -23.65 34.98
CA MET A 19 14.03 -23.13 33.75
C MET A 19 13.07 -22.01 34.17
N GLN A 20 13.53 -20.76 34.06
CA GLN A 20 12.61 -19.63 33.98
C GLN A 20 11.84 -19.78 32.66
N ALA A 21 10.57 -20.15 32.77
CA ALA A 21 9.64 -20.06 31.66
C ALA A 21 9.54 -18.58 31.26
N PHE A 22 10.18 -18.21 30.15
CA PHE A 22 9.80 -16.97 29.45
C PHE A 22 8.36 -17.18 28.99
N ALA A 23 7.41 -16.63 29.75
CA ALA A 23 6.08 -16.39 29.27
C ALA A 23 6.23 -15.42 28.08
N LEU A 24 6.19 -15.95 26.88
CA LEU A 24 5.90 -15.16 25.69
C LEU A 24 4.50 -14.59 25.94
N ASN A 25 4.43 -13.31 26.35
CA ASN A 25 3.22 -12.54 26.20
C ASN A 25 2.87 -12.59 24.70
N GLN A 26 2.05 -13.53 24.33
CA GLN A 26 1.30 -13.42 23.08
C GLN A 26 0.32 -12.29 23.33
N ASP A 27 0.64 -11.10 22.82
CA ASP A 27 -0.38 -10.09 22.59
C ASP A 27 -1.54 -10.82 21.91
N PRO A 28 -2.80 -10.62 22.37
CA PRO A 28 -3.93 -11.19 21.67
C PRO A 28 -3.87 -10.61 20.26
N ALA A 29 -3.35 -11.41 19.32
CA ALA A 29 -3.41 -11.08 17.91
C ALA A 29 -4.86 -10.68 17.65
N SER A 30 -5.07 -9.42 17.32
CA SER A 30 -6.34 -8.91 16.86
C SER A 30 -6.85 -9.95 15.87
N SER A 31 -7.97 -10.59 16.19
CA SER A 31 -8.57 -11.60 15.34
C SER A 31 -8.98 -10.90 14.06
N ALA A 32 -8.05 -10.84 13.10
CA ALA A 32 -8.38 -10.51 11.73
C ALA A 32 -9.50 -11.48 11.36
N SER A 33 -10.66 -10.94 11.09
CA SER A 33 -11.84 -11.74 10.69
C SER A 33 -11.41 -12.66 9.57
N ASN A 34 -11.49 -13.99 9.75
CA ASN A 34 -11.26 -14.96 8.68
C ASN A 34 -12.37 -14.92 7.60
N ALA A 35 -13.19 -13.88 7.59
CA ALA A 35 -14.24 -13.68 6.61
C ALA A 35 -13.63 -13.37 5.24
N VAL A 36 -14.15 -14.03 4.21
CA VAL A 36 -13.81 -13.69 2.83
C VAL A 36 -14.44 -12.35 2.49
N HIS A 37 -13.62 -11.38 2.14
CA HIS A 37 -14.04 -10.03 1.77
C HIS A 37 -14.06 -9.90 0.25
N LEU A 38 -15.22 -10.09 -0.37
CA LEU A 38 -15.41 -9.90 -1.80
C LEU A 38 -15.83 -8.47 -2.10
N VAL A 39 -15.14 -7.83 -3.07
CA VAL A 39 -15.58 -6.59 -3.70
C VAL A 39 -15.78 -6.86 -5.18
N THR A 40 -17.01 -6.77 -5.65
CA THR A 40 -17.34 -7.03 -7.06
C THR A 40 -16.81 -5.93 -7.98
N ALA A 41 -16.71 -6.23 -9.28
CA ALA A 41 -16.22 -5.27 -10.26
C ALA A 41 -17.02 -3.96 -10.23
N GLY A 42 -16.31 -2.82 -10.27
CA GLY A 42 -16.92 -1.49 -10.25
C GLY A 42 -17.51 -1.06 -8.90
N GLN A 43 -17.40 -1.86 -7.85
CA GLN A 43 -17.88 -1.51 -6.52
C GLN A 43 -16.75 -1.01 -5.61
N ASP A 44 -17.11 -0.13 -4.70
CA ASP A 44 -16.29 0.28 -3.56
C ASP A 44 -16.48 -0.68 -2.39
N ARG A 45 -15.46 -0.85 -1.55
CA ARG A 45 -15.47 -1.73 -0.37
C ARG A 45 -16.56 -1.37 0.65
N LEU A 46 -16.89 -0.08 0.76
CA LEU A 46 -17.86 0.47 1.70
C LEU A 46 -19.14 0.97 1.01
N GLY A 47 -19.22 0.89 -0.32
CA GLY A 47 -20.32 1.46 -1.10
C GLY A 47 -20.27 2.99 -1.18
N GLU A 48 -19.11 3.59 -0.93
CA GLU A 48 -18.89 5.03 -0.97
C GLU A 48 -18.45 5.50 -2.36
N VAL A 49 -18.61 6.79 -2.64
CA VAL A 49 -18.12 7.41 -3.88
C VAL A 49 -17.10 8.47 -3.55
N HIS A 50 -15.88 8.26 -3.99
CA HIS A 50 -14.77 9.21 -3.83
C HIS A 50 -14.37 9.75 -5.21
N SER A 51 -14.29 11.07 -5.38
CA SER A 51 -13.93 11.68 -6.65
C SER A 51 -12.74 12.62 -6.50
N ARG A 52 -11.79 12.53 -7.44
CA ARG A 52 -10.63 13.43 -7.54
C ARG A 52 -10.73 14.38 -8.74
N GLY A 53 -11.90 14.51 -9.34
CA GLY A 53 -12.12 15.34 -10.53
C GLY A 53 -11.65 14.72 -11.84
N TYR A 54 -10.50 14.02 -11.83
CA TYR A 54 -9.98 13.30 -12.98
C TYR A 54 -10.27 11.78 -12.95
N SER A 55 -10.86 11.28 -11.86
CA SER A 55 -11.27 9.86 -11.72
C SER A 55 -12.19 9.67 -10.53
N THR A 56 -12.91 8.54 -10.53
CA THR A 56 -13.57 7.99 -9.35
C THR A 56 -12.60 7.04 -8.66
N ILE A 57 -12.49 7.13 -7.33
CA ILE A 57 -11.67 6.22 -6.53
C ILE A 57 -12.58 5.22 -5.83
N LEU A 58 -12.27 3.95 -5.97
CA LEU A 58 -12.96 2.83 -5.33
C LEU A 58 -11.98 2.12 -4.40
N PHE A 59 -12.28 2.07 -3.12
CA PHE A 59 -11.48 1.31 -2.15
C PHE A 59 -11.74 -0.19 -2.34
N LYS A 60 -10.68 -0.99 -2.39
CA LYS A 60 -10.74 -2.45 -2.61
C LYS A 60 -10.28 -3.24 -1.41
N VAL A 61 -9.20 -2.83 -0.75
CA VAL A 61 -8.68 -3.41 0.48
C VAL A 61 -8.40 -2.28 1.44
N LEU A 62 -8.93 -2.34 2.65
CA LEU A 62 -8.76 -1.31 3.67
C LEU A 62 -7.59 -1.64 4.61
N PRO A 63 -6.89 -0.63 5.15
CA PRO A 63 -5.74 -0.85 6.04
C PRO A 63 -6.05 -1.74 7.24
N HIS A 64 -7.21 -1.60 7.87
CA HIS A 64 -7.59 -2.38 9.04
C HIS A 64 -7.78 -3.88 8.75
N GLU A 65 -8.04 -4.26 7.48
CA GLU A 65 -8.19 -5.66 7.05
C GLU A 65 -6.84 -6.40 6.99
N THR A 66 -5.72 -5.66 6.99
CA THR A 66 -4.36 -6.19 6.84
C THR A 66 -3.39 -5.70 7.93
N ASN A 67 -3.91 -5.27 9.08
CA ASN A 67 -3.12 -4.67 10.17
C ASN A 67 -2.20 -3.52 9.68
N GLY A 68 -2.69 -2.68 8.77
CA GLY A 68 -1.94 -1.58 8.17
C GLY A 68 -0.94 -1.99 7.09
N GLY A 69 -0.87 -3.27 6.72
CA GLY A 69 0.09 -3.77 5.75
C GLY A 69 -0.20 -3.37 4.31
N LEU A 70 -1.48 -3.26 3.95
CA LEU A 70 -1.89 -3.02 2.56
C LEU A 70 -3.12 -2.11 2.50
N PHE A 71 -3.11 -1.18 1.55
CA PHE A 71 -4.28 -0.43 1.10
C PHE A 71 -4.35 -0.51 -0.41
N VAL A 72 -5.50 -0.87 -0.97
CA VAL A 72 -5.68 -1.00 -2.43
C VAL A 72 -6.86 -0.18 -2.88
N ILE A 73 -6.63 0.59 -3.94
CA ILE A 73 -7.66 1.40 -4.58
C ILE A 73 -7.70 1.16 -6.10
N GLU A 74 -8.83 1.48 -6.69
CA GLU A 74 -8.97 1.57 -8.14
C GLU A 74 -9.31 3.01 -8.53
N HIS A 75 -8.55 3.59 -9.47
CA HIS A 75 -8.97 4.76 -10.21
C HIS A 75 -9.79 4.32 -11.42
N ALA A 76 -11.09 4.53 -11.39
CA ALA A 76 -12.00 4.23 -12.48
C ALA A 76 -12.33 5.49 -13.29
N GLY A 77 -12.42 5.37 -14.59
CA GLY A 77 -12.73 6.49 -15.48
C GLY A 77 -11.66 7.59 -15.48
N LEU A 78 -10.39 7.18 -15.38
CA LEU A 78 -9.25 8.10 -15.33
C LEU A 78 -9.14 8.86 -16.66
N VAL A 79 -9.29 10.18 -16.60
CA VAL A 79 -9.10 11.10 -17.71
C VAL A 79 -7.78 11.87 -17.58
N LYS A 80 -7.50 12.78 -18.54
CA LYS A 80 -6.32 13.66 -18.46
C LYS A 80 -6.35 14.48 -17.17
N GLY A 81 -5.28 14.41 -16.43
CA GLY A 81 -5.13 14.93 -15.06
C GLY A 81 -4.47 13.88 -14.17
N GLY A 82 -4.13 14.26 -12.96
CA GLY A 82 -3.48 13.33 -12.02
C GLY A 82 -3.05 14.05 -10.76
N PRO A 83 -2.39 13.34 -9.82
CA PRO A 83 -1.84 13.96 -8.63
C PRO A 83 -0.70 14.90 -8.99
N PRO A 84 -0.38 15.91 -8.15
CA PRO A 84 0.87 16.64 -8.28
C PRO A 84 2.07 15.70 -8.15
N LEU A 85 3.24 16.11 -8.64
CA LEU A 85 4.49 15.37 -8.41
C LEU A 85 4.78 15.34 -6.93
N HIS A 86 4.79 14.15 -6.33
CA HIS A 86 4.97 13.94 -4.90
C HIS A 86 5.77 12.67 -4.64
N MET A 87 6.19 12.45 -3.40
CA MET A 87 6.81 11.20 -2.98
C MET A 87 6.27 10.77 -1.61
N HIS A 88 6.20 9.47 -1.40
CA HIS A 88 5.89 8.86 -0.12
C HIS A 88 7.18 8.64 0.68
N LEU A 89 7.17 9.00 1.97
CA LEU A 89 8.37 8.86 2.82
C LEU A 89 8.56 7.42 3.31
N HIS A 90 7.47 6.68 3.51
CA HIS A 90 7.48 5.39 4.20
C HIS A 90 6.74 4.27 3.46
N GLN A 91 6.24 4.52 2.26
CA GLN A 91 5.39 3.59 1.51
C GLN A 91 5.93 3.38 0.11
N GLU A 92 5.84 2.15 -0.39
CA GLU A 92 5.86 1.87 -1.82
C GLU A 92 4.46 2.05 -2.39
N GLU A 93 4.36 2.55 -3.61
CA GLU A 93 3.13 2.63 -4.36
C GLU A 93 3.28 1.82 -5.66
N TRP A 94 2.51 0.75 -5.78
CA TRP A 94 2.53 -0.08 -6.97
C TRP A 94 1.30 0.20 -7.84
N PHE A 95 1.52 0.31 -9.14
CA PHE A 95 0.52 0.63 -10.15
C PHE A 95 0.37 -0.52 -11.13
N TYR A 96 -0.88 -0.85 -11.48
CA TYR A 96 -1.21 -1.77 -12.55
C TYR A 96 -2.26 -1.12 -13.47
N VAL A 97 -1.94 -1.00 -14.76
CA VAL A 97 -2.86 -0.44 -15.75
C VAL A 97 -3.87 -1.52 -16.14
N MET A 98 -5.13 -1.35 -15.74
CA MET A 98 -6.22 -2.26 -16.09
C MET A 98 -6.79 -1.95 -17.47
N GLU A 99 -6.96 -0.66 -17.80
CA GLU A 99 -7.51 -0.18 -19.07
C GLU A 99 -6.85 1.14 -19.49
N GLY A 100 -6.81 1.40 -20.79
CA GLY A 100 -6.32 2.65 -21.36
C GLY A 100 -4.79 2.75 -21.40
N GLU A 101 -4.33 3.99 -21.55
CA GLU A 101 -2.92 4.35 -21.60
C GLU A 101 -2.61 5.45 -20.59
N VAL A 102 -1.57 5.25 -19.80
CA VAL A 102 -1.20 6.13 -18.69
C VAL A 102 0.28 6.50 -18.80
N LEU A 103 0.56 7.78 -18.80
CA LEU A 103 1.91 8.31 -18.68
C LEU A 103 2.29 8.40 -17.21
N PHE A 104 3.38 7.77 -16.83
CA PHE A 104 4.00 7.87 -15.51
C PHE A 104 5.28 8.70 -15.60
N GLN A 105 5.52 9.50 -14.57
CA GLN A 105 6.85 10.02 -14.25
C GLN A 105 7.25 9.43 -12.90
N ILE A 106 8.43 8.77 -12.84
CA ILE A 106 9.02 8.21 -11.62
C ILE A 106 10.49 8.62 -11.61
N GLY A 107 10.88 9.40 -10.60
CA GLY A 107 12.15 10.13 -10.63
C GLY A 107 12.22 11.01 -11.87
N ASP A 108 13.34 10.92 -12.60
CA ASP A 108 13.58 11.67 -13.85
C ASP A 108 13.01 10.95 -15.10
N GLY A 109 12.56 9.70 -14.92
CA GLY A 109 12.10 8.87 -16.04
C GLY A 109 10.61 9.05 -16.33
N ARG A 110 10.26 9.08 -17.63
CA ARG A 110 8.87 9.04 -18.09
C ARG A 110 8.62 7.80 -18.93
N LYS A 111 7.49 7.12 -18.65
CA LYS A 111 7.06 5.93 -19.39
C LYS A 111 5.55 5.96 -19.60
N GLN A 112 5.13 5.72 -20.84
CA GLN A 112 3.75 5.43 -21.15
C GLN A 112 3.52 3.93 -21.01
N LEU A 113 2.54 3.55 -20.21
CA LEU A 113 2.12 2.20 -19.95
C LEU A 113 0.71 1.98 -20.49
N ARG A 114 0.41 0.75 -20.86
CA ARG A 114 -0.88 0.30 -21.39
C ARG A 114 -1.47 -0.80 -20.54
N ALA A 115 -2.69 -1.18 -20.82
CA ALA A 115 -3.37 -2.29 -20.13
C ALA A 115 -2.50 -3.55 -20.06
N GLY A 116 -2.33 -4.09 -18.84
CA GLY A 116 -1.48 -5.23 -18.51
C GLY A 116 -0.09 -4.86 -17.99
N ASP A 117 0.37 -3.62 -18.20
CA ASP A 117 1.65 -3.16 -17.67
C ASP A 117 1.55 -2.75 -16.19
N SER A 118 2.67 -2.84 -15.47
CA SER A 118 2.77 -2.36 -14.09
C SER A 118 4.07 -1.65 -13.82
N VAL A 119 4.09 -0.81 -12.79
CA VAL A 119 5.29 -0.10 -12.33
C VAL A 119 5.24 0.13 -10.83
N LEU A 120 6.41 0.14 -10.20
CA LEU A 120 6.58 0.48 -8.78
C LEU A 120 7.07 1.91 -8.66
N GLY A 121 6.40 2.73 -7.84
CA GLY A 121 6.89 3.97 -7.26
C GLY A 121 7.53 3.67 -5.92
N PRO A 122 8.87 3.59 -5.83
CA PRO A 122 9.53 3.32 -4.55
C PRO A 122 9.36 4.49 -3.58
N ARG A 123 9.37 4.20 -2.27
CA ARG A 123 9.42 5.25 -1.24
C ARG A 123 10.62 6.18 -1.48
N GLY A 124 10.44 7.47 -1.21
CA GLY A 124 11.48 8.48 -1.41
C GLY A 124 11.76 8.83 -2.87
N VAL A 125 11.02 8.25 -3.84
CA VAL A 125 11.17 8.57 -5.25
C VAL A 125 9.96 9.38 -5.72
N PRO A 126 10.16 10.63 -6.21
CA PRO A 126 9.07 11.46 -6.74
C PRO A 126 8.34 10.78 -7.90
N HIS A 127 7.01 10.82 -7.88
CA HIS A 127 6.22 10.25 -8.96
C HIS A 127 4.88 10.98 -9.16
N THR A 128 4.31 10.79 -10.33
CA THR A 128 2.99 11.27 -10.74
C THR A 128 2.54 10.50 -11.99
N PHE A 129 1.26 10.57 -12.32
CA PHE A 129 0.71 9.92 -13.51
C PHE A 129 -0.43 10.73 -14.12
N SER A 130 -0.76 10.43 -15.38
CA SER A 130 -1.95 10.98 -16.06
C SER A 130 -2.39 10.05 -17.19
N SER A 131 -3.70 9.92 -17.41
CA SER A 131 -4.20 9.30 -18.63
C SER A 131 -3.79 10.13 -19.85
N VAL A 132 -3.37 9.44 -20.92
CA VAL A 132 -2.96 10.05 -22.21
C VAL A 132 -3.68 9.44 -23.41
N GLY A 133 -4.45 8.37 -23.19
CA GLY A 133 -5.26 7.76 -24.23
C GLY A 133 -6.54 8.56 -24.54
N GLU A 134 -7.16 8.25 -25.67
CA GLU A 134 -8.45 8.85 -26.08
C GLU A 134 -9.62 8.36 -25.20
N LYS A 135 -9.48 7.17 -24.62
CA LYS A 135 -10.48 6.56 -23.73
C LYS A 135 -10.07 6.72 -22.28
N PRO A 136 -11.04 6.84 -21.37
CA PRO A 136 -10.74 6.80 -19.95
C PRO A 136 -9.99 5.55 -19.56
N GLY A 137 -8.98 5.72 -18.69
CA GLY A 137 -8.19 4.62 -18.16
C GLY A 137 -8.75 4.05 -16.86
N ARG A 138 -8.16 2.92 -16.43
CA ARG A 138 -8.35 2.33 -15.09
C ARG A 138 -7.02 1.89 -14.53
N LEU A 139 -6.75 2.28 -13.29
CA LEU A 139 -5.56 1.89 -12.55
C LEU A 139 -5.96 1.14 -11.27
N LEU A 140 -5.29 0.03 -11.00
CA LEU A 140 -5.23 -0.52 -9.65
C LEU A 140 -3.95 -0.01 -8.99
N ILE A 141 -4.08 0.50 -7.77
CA ILE A 141 -2.97 1.06 -7.01
C ILE A 141 -2.93 0.39 -5.64
N ALA A 142 -1.75 -0.06 -5.23
CA ALA A 142 -1.52 -0.66 -3.92
C ALA A 142 -0.43 0.09 -3.16
N PHE A 143 -0.72 0.46 -1.91
CA PHE A 143 0.20 1.09 -0.97
C PHE A 143 0.67 0.08 0.07
N ASN A 144 1.98 -0.07 0.26
CA ASN A 144 2.58 -0.99 1.23
C ASN A 144 3.77 -0.33 1.95
N PRO A 145 3.71 -0.18 3.30
CA PRO A 145 2.50 -0.31 4.12
C PRO A 145 1.42 0.70 3.72
N ALA A 146 0.19 0.49 4.22
CA ALA A 146 -0.94 1.38 3.93
C ALA A 146 -0.70 2.84 4.39
N GLY A 147 0.02 3.03 5.49
CA GLY A 147 0.29 4.34 6.08
C GLY A 147 -0.97 5.17 6.29
N LYS A 148 -0.93 6.43 5.92
CA LYS A 148 -2.05 7.37 6.04
C LYS A 148 -2.82 7.60 4.74
N MET A 149 -2.68 6.71 3.75
CA MET A 149 -3.26 6.95 2.42
C MET A 149 -4.79 6.88 2.40
N GLU A 150 -5.41 6.05 3.22
CA GLU A 150 -6.87 6.05 3.35
C GLU A 150 -7.36 7.41 3.86
N GLU A 151 -6.74 7.93 4.93
CA GLU A 151 -7.09 9.23 5.51
C GLU A 151 -6.88 10.37 4.50
N PHE A 152 -5.76 10.35 3.75
CA PHE A 152 -5.47 11.33 2.71
C PHE A 152 -6.54 11.33 1.62
N LEU A 153 -6.93 10.16 1.12
CA LEU A 153 -7.93 10.07 0.06
C LEU A 153 -9.32 10.46 0.56
N ARG A 154 -9.69 10.09 1.78
CA ARG A 154 -10.93 10.56 2.41
C ARG A 154 -10.97 12.07 2.55
N ALA A 155 -9.84 12.70 2.88
CA ALA A 155 -9.74 14.16 3.02
C ALA A 155 -9.75 14.92 1.67
N THR A 156 -9.31 14.27 0.59
CA THR A 156 -9.06 14.95 -0.69
C THR A 156 -10.01 14.54 -1.82
N ALA A 157 -10.62 13.35 -1.74
CA ALA A 157 -11.55 12.86 -2.75
C ALA A 157 -13.00 13.22 -2.40
N ILE A 158 -13.23 14.48 -2.07
CA ILE A 158 -14.52 15.07 -1.69
C ILE A 158 -14.79 16.31 -2.51
N PRO A 159 -16.06 16.77 -2.60
CA PRO A 159 -16.37 18.10 -3.13
C PRO A 159 -15.67 19.17 -2.28
N ASN A 160 -15.02 20.14 -2.93
CA ASN A 160 -14.28 21.22 -2.24
C ASN A 160 -13.20 20.73 -1.27
N PRO A 161 -12.19 19.97 -1.75
CA PRO A 161 -11.12 19.48 -0.90
C PRO A 161 -10.29 20.64 -0.34
N PRO A 162 -9.61 20.46 0.80
CA PRO A 162 -8.69 21.45 1.33
C PRO A 162 -7.56 21.76 0.37
N VAL A 163 -6.92 22.92 0.56
CA VAL A 163 -5.70 23.27 -0.20
C VAL A 163 -4.62 22.21 0.08
N GLN A 164 -4.13 21.60 -0.98
CA GLN A 164 -3.15 20.54 -0.93
C GLN A 164 -1.73 21.11 -1.11
N ASP A 165 -1.30 21.93 -0.16
CA ASP A 165 0.04 22.51 -0.11
C ASP A 165 1.07 21.53 0.51
N ALA A 166 2.34 21.95 0.60
CA ALA A 166 3.41 21.13 1.17
C ALA A 166 3.15 20.74 2.65
N ALA A 167 2.52 21.62 3.43
CA ALA A 167 2.18 21.32 4.81
C ALA A 167 1.06 20.27 4.91
N PHE A 168 0.12 20.30 3.98
CA PHE A 168 -0.92 19.28 3.87
C PHE A 168 -0.32 17.90 3.55
N PHE A 169 0.56 17.80 2.53
CA PHE A 169 1.19 16.54 2.18
C PHE A 169 2.00 15.93 3.33
N ARG A 170 2.77 16.74 4.07
CA ARG A 170 3.56 16.29 5.22
C ARG A 170 2.73 15.66 6.34
N ARG A 171 1.49 16.09 6.56
CA ARG A 171 0.59 15.45 7.54
C ARG A 171 0.29 13.99 7.24
N TYR A 172 0.39 13.63 5.96
CA TYR A 172 0.15 12.28 5.47
C TYR A 172 1.45 11.55 5.06
N GLU A 173 2.60 12.00 5.61
CA GLU A 173 3.90 11.36 5.39
C GLU A 173 4.34 11.36 3.91
N MET A 174 3.99 12.43 3.21
CA MET A 174 4.37 12.69 1.82
C MET A 174 5.06 14.03 1.66
N GLU A 175 5.79 14.22 0.58
CA GLU A 175 6.32 15.51 0.16
C GLU A 175 5.75 15.92 -1.20
N LEU A 176 5.32 17.18 -1.27
CA LEU A 176 4.94 17.82 -2.52
C LEU A 176 6.21 18.34 -3.21
N ILE A 177 6.49 17.84 -4.42
CA ILE A 177 7.72 18.16 -5.16
C ILE A 177 7.45 19.13 -6.30
N GLY A 178 6.30 19.00 -6.97
CA GLY A 178 6.00 19.83 -8.12
C GLY A 178 4.56 19.71 -8.61
N PRO A 179 4.22 20.37 -9.73
CA PRO A 179 2.89 20.33 -10.30
C PRO A 179 2.57 18.95 -10.91
N PRO A 180 1.28 18.67 -11.23
CA PRO A 180 0.89 17.54 -12.05
C PRO A 180 1.56 17.55 -13.43
N LEU A 181 1.64 16.39 -14.11
CA LEU A 181 2.22 16.26 -15.46
C LEU A 181 1.63 17.24 -16.48
N PHE A 182 0.35 17.52 -16.38
CA PHE A 182 -0.37 18.46 -17.21
C PHE A 182 -1.03 19.52 -16.31
N ALA A 183 -0.24 20.28 -15.57
CA ALA A 183 -0.68 21.50 -14.95
C ALA A 183 -1.14 22.42 -16.06
N ASN A 184 -2.37 22.91 -16.00
CA ASN A 184 -3.02 23.68 -17.05
C ASN A 184 -2.06 24.66 -17.74
N SER A 185 -1.77 24.35 -18.99
CA SER A 185 -1.20 25.28 -19.95
C SER A 185 -2.32 26.14 -20.52
#